data_0868121a4f086091f9626b0fbc45e8f0
#
_entry.id   0868121a4f086091f9626b0fbc45e8f0
#
_cell.length_a   1.000
_cell.length_b   1.000
_cell.length_c   1.000
_cell.angle_alpha   90.00
_cell.angle_beta   90.00
_cell.angle_gamma   90.00
#
_symmetry.space_group_name_H-M   'P 1'
#
loop_
_entity.id
_entity.type
_entity.pdbx_description
1 polymer ?
#
loop_
_entity_poly.entity_id
_entity_poly.type
_entity_poly.pdbx_seq_one_letter_code
_entity_poly.pdbx_strand_id
1 'polypeptide(L)'
;IHPEYELNYIENAKGAQRIVGDSIEEIEEEELVLVTNPQLEHAWRDYNNKPQNIHEITIQFHSDLLSDQILNRNQMISIRELFHRARKGIVFSRETIAKVRPLLKTLSCENDSFYSLIKLLVILHELSLDKGMRELSTGQFAINSVSKEHTNEKLNKVLDYVHFHFSEVIRLADVAKMVNMSEASFCRFIKQHTSKSFIDF
;
A
#
# COMPACT_ATOMS: atom_id res chain seq x y z
N ILE A 1 3.47 -11.66 -1.70
CA ILE A 1 3.98 -10.42 -1.07
C ILE A 1 4.66 -9.62 -2.16
N HIS A 2 4.23 -8.42 -2.42
CA HIS A 2 4.72 -7.49 -3.44
C HIS A 2 4.77 -6.06 -2.87
N PRO A 3 5.63 -5.15 -3.41
CA PRO A 3 5.80 -3.81 -2.86
C PRO A 3 4.68 -2.83 -3.21
N GLU A 4 3.84 -3.16 -4.18
CA GLU A 4 2.76 -2.31 -4.67
C GLU A 4 1.59 -2.26 -3.70
N TYR A 5 0.86 -1.15 -3.71
CA TYR A 5 -0.49 -1.05 -3.16
C TYR A 5 -1.45 -1.80 -4.07
N GLU A 6 -2.43 -2.45 -3.49
CA GLU A 6 -3.38 -3.26 -4.24
C GLU A 6 -4.82 -2.86 -3.92
N LEU A 7 -5.57 -2.53 -4.96
CA LEU A 7 -7.01 -2.36 -4.93
C LEU A 7 -7.63 -3.52 -5.71
N ASN A 8 -8.28 -4.44 -5.00
CA ASN A 8 -8.89 -5.62 -5.56
C ASN A 8 -10.42 -5.52 -5.52
N TYR A 9 -11.04 -5.60 -6.70
CA TYR A 9 -12.50 -5.70 -6.88
C TYR A 9 -12.85 -7.08 -7.41
N ILE A 10 -13.78 -7.73 -6.75
CA ILE A 10 -14.28 -9.05 -7.15
C ILE A 10 -15.80 -9.05 -7.17
N GLU A 11 -16.39 -9.65 -8.21
CA GLU A 11 -17.85 -9.84 -8.37
C GLU A 11 -18.18 -11.27 -8.73
N ASN A 12 -19.43 -11.71 -8.46
CA ASN A 12 -19.93 -13.08 -8.59
C ASN A 12 -19.12 -14.07 -7.73
N ALA A 13 -18.61 -13.61 -6.58
CA ALA A 13 -17.68 -14.38 -5.73
C ALA A 13 -18.34 -14.92 -4.45
N LYS A 14 -19.66 -15.06 -4.45
CA LYS A 14 -20.39 -15.54 -3.26
C LYS A 14 -19.88 -16.88 -2.78
N GLY A 15 -19.41 -16.92 -1.54
CA GLY A 15 -18.85 -18.12 -0.92
C GLY A 15 -17.34 -18.30 -1.14
N ALA A 16 -16.67 -17.39 -1.87
CA ALA A 16 -15.22 -17.33 -1.85
C ALA A 16 -14.73 -16.80 -0.49
N GLN A 17 -13.53 -17.16 -0.11
CA GLN A 17 -12.92 -16.72 1.15
C GLN A 17 -11.85 -15.69 0.91
N ARG A 18 -11.96 -14.54 1.59
CA ARG A 18 -10.89 -13.55 1.67
C ARG A 18 -10.06 -13.78 2.92
N ILE A 19 -8.76 -13.71 2.78
CA ILE A 19 -7.77 -13.73 3.86
C ILE A 19 -6.97 -12.42 3.77
N VAL A 20 -6.97 -11.61 4.83
CA VAL A 20 -6.15 -10.40 4.94
C VAL A 20 -5.58 -10.33 6.35
N GLY A 21 -4.28 -10.64 6.50
CA GLY A 21 -3.66 -10.80 7.80
C GLY A 21 -4.35 -11.88 8.63
N ASP A 22 -4.90 -11.46 9.78
CA ASP A 22 -5.66 -12.33 10.70
C ASP A 22 -7.17 -12.36 10.43
N SER A 23 -7.66 -11.59 9.46
CA SER A 23 -9.05 -11.59 9.04
C SER A 23 -9.29 -12.66 7.98
N ILE A 24 -10.19 -13.59 8.27
CA ILE A 24 -10.65 -14.63 7.33
C ILE A 24 -12.17 -14.55 7.30
N GLU A 25 -12.71 -14.13 6.16
CA GLU A 25 -14.16 -13.97 6.00
C GLU A 25 -14.63 -14.48 4.64
N GLU A 26 -15.87 -14.97 4.60
CA GLU A 26 -16.53 -15.35 3.36
C GLU A 26 -17.05 -14.09 2.64
N ILE A 27 -16.79 -14.03 1.33
CA ILE A 27 -17.24 -12.93 0.48
C ILE A 27 -18.73 -13.13 0.15
N GLU A 28 -19.47 -12.02 0.13
CA GLU A 28 -20.81 -11.99 -0.42
C GLU A 28 -20.78 -11.97 -1.96
N GLU A 29 -21.71 -11.32 -2.61
CA GLU A 29 -21.80 -11.27 -4.09
C GLU A 29 -20.64 -10.49 -4.71
N GLU A 30 -20.23 -9.39 -4.07
CA GLU A 30 -19.13 -8.53 -4.52
C GLU A 30 -18.37 -7.95 -3.33
N GLU A 31 -17.10 -7.65 -3.55
CA GLU A 31 -16.24 -7.02 -2.56
C GLU A 31 -15.20 -6.11 -3.22
N LEU A 32 -14.80 -5.05 -2.52
CA LEU A 32 -13.71 -4.17 -2.89
C LEU A 32 -12.81 -3.99 -1.68
N VAL A 33 -11.53 -4.30 -1.84
CA VAL A 33 -10.52 -4.22 -0.77
C VAL A 33 -9.33 -3.41 -1.24
N LEU A 34 -8.82 -2.54 -0.35
CA LEU A 34 -7.55 -1.83 -0.55
C LEU A 34 -6.54 -2.29 0.50
N VAL A 35 -5.36 -2.68 0.06
CA VAL A 35 -4.20 -3.01 0.89
C VAL A 35 -3.03 -2.11 0.49
N THR A 36 -2.45 -1.38 1.47
CA THR A 36 -1.30 -0.50 1.24
C THR A 36 -0.07 -0.90 2.04
N ASN A 37 -0.13 -2.02 2.75
CA ASN A 37 1.01 -2.58 3.46
C ASN A 37 1.61 -3.75 2.67
N PRO A 38 2.81 -3.61 2.08
CA PRO A 38 3.46 -4.67 1.31
C PRO A 38 3.73 -5.97 2.09
N GLN A 39 3.68 -5.92 3.42
CA GLN A 39 3.95 -7.07 4.29
C GLN A 39 2.67 -7.72 4.81
N LEU A 40 1.50 -7.16 4.54
CA LEU A 40 0.23 -7.73 4.94
C LEU A 40 -0.14 -8.85 3.96
N GLU A 41 -0.06 -10.08 4.43
CA GLU A 41 -0.48 -11.24 3.63
C GLU A 41 -1.96 -11.14 3.28
N HIS A 42 -2.27 -11.28 2.01
CA HIS A 42 -3.64 -11.28 1.53
C HIS A 42 -3.81 -12.30 0.39
N ALA A 43 -4.99 -12.89 0.34
CA ALA A 43 -5.35 -13.89 -0.67
C ALA A 43 -6.87 -14.04 -0.77
N TRP A 44 -7.32 -14.37 -1.96
CA TRP A 44 -8.70 -14.81 -2.21
C TRP A 44 -8.67 -16.28 -2.63
N ARG A 45 -9.55 -17.09 -2.07
CA ARG A 45 -9.62 -18.54 -2.32
C ARG A 45 -11.04 -18.94 -2.65
N ASP A 46 -11.18 -19.78 -3.65
CA ASP A 46 -12.44 -20.50 -3.86
C ASP A 46 -12.57 -21.58 -2.79
N TYR A 47 -13.60 -21.45 -1.95
CA TYR A 47 -13.80 -22.36 -0.83
C TYR A 47 -14.80 -23.49 -1.14
N ASN A 48 -15.68 -23.32 -2.11
CA ASN A 48 -16.82 -24.19 -2.32
C ASN A 48 -16.79 -25.01 -3.62
N ASN A 49 -15.71 -24.98 -4.41
CA ASN A 49 -15.55 -25.72 -5.68
C ASN A 49 -16.77 -25.64 -6.62
N LYS A 50 -17.60 -24.61 -6.51
CA LYS A 50 -18.69 -24.37 -7.44
C LYS A 50 -18.14 -23.54 -8.61
N PRO A 51 -18.41 -23.94 -9.86
CA PRO A 51 -18.04 -23.12 -11.01
C PRO A 51 -18.84 -21.81 -10.92
N GLN A 52 -18.17 -20.75 -10.53
CA GLN A 52 -18.68 -19.38 -10.52
C GLN A 52 -18.01 -18.63 -11.66
N ASN A 53 -18.73 -17.79 -12.34
CA ASN A 53 -18.15 -16.86 -13.31
C ASN A 53 -17.59 -15.64 -12.55
N ILE A 54 -16.59 -15.88 -11.70
CA ILE A 54 -15.95 -14.84 -10.91
C ILE A 54 -15.25 -13.88 -11.86
N HIS A 55 -15.49 -12.61 -11.66
CA HIS A 55 -14.80 -11.54 -12.37
C HIS A 55 -14.00 -10.71 -11.37
N GLU A 56 -12.72 -10.53 -11.65
CA GLU A 56 -11.78 -9.83 -10.77
C GLU A 56 -11.09 -8.71 -11.54
N ILE A 57 -10.95 -7.56 -10.88
CA ILE A 57 -10.14 -6.43 -11.34
C ILE A 57 -9.15 -6.10 -10.24
N THR A 58 -7.88 -6.38 -10.48
CA THR A 58 -6.79 -6.03 -9.57
C THR A 58 -6.02 -4.84 -10.13
N ILE A 59 -5.96 -3.76 -9.35
CA ILE A 59 -5.21 -2.55 -9.68
C ILE A 59 -4.02 -2.48 -8.71
N GLN A 60 -2.83 -2.62 -9.26
CA GLN A 60 -1.58 -2.48 -8.50
C GLN A 60 -0.89 -1.18 -8.90
N PHE A 61 -0.41 -0.43 -7.93
CA PHE A 61 0.33 0.80 -8.15
C PHE A 61 1.38 1.01 -7.06
N HIS A 62 2.52 1.57 -7.46
CA HIS A 62 3.61 1.79 -6.53
C HIS A 62 3.30 2.95 -5.57
N SER A 63 3.82 2.89 -4.34
CA SER A 63 3.58 3.89 -3.30
C SER A 63 4.07 5.30 -3.69
N ASP A 64 5.10 5.41 -4.54
CA ASP A 64 5.64 6.68 -5.03
C ASP A 64 4.84 7.33 -6.15
N LEU A 65 3.81 6.63 -6.70
CA LEU A 65 2.90 7.21 -7.68
C LEU A 65 2.27 8.52 -7.15
N LEU A 66 1.99 8.55 -5.85
CA LEU A 66 1.56 9.73 -5.12
C LEU A 66 2.59 10.05 -4.05
N SER A 67 3.61 10.86 -4.41
CA SER A 67 4.67 11.23 -3.49
C SER A 67 4.14 11.93 -2.22
N ASP A 68 4.92 11.88 -1.14
CA ASP A 68 4.58 12.56 0.12
C ASP A 68 4.30 14.06 -0.09
N GLN A 69 5.00 14.70 -1.04
CA GLN A 69 4.77 16.11 -1.37
C GLN A 69 3.36 16.35 -1.93
N ILE A 70 2.82 15.42 -2.69
CA ILE A 70 1.46 15.45 -3.23
C ILE A 70 0.47 15.12 -2.11
N LEU A 71 0.67 14.02 -1.39
CA LEU A 71 -0.23 13.55 -0.34
C LEU A 71 -0.36 14.54 0.84
N ASN A 72 0.64 15.39 1.06
CA ASN A 72 0.59 16.44 2.08
C ASN A 72 -0.16 17.71 1.63
N ARG A 73 -0.69 17.77 0.42
CA ARG A 73 -1.57 18.88 -0.01
C ARG A 73 -2.96 18.74 0.60
N ASN A 74 -3.58 19.87 0.93
CA ASN A 74 -4.91 19.90 1.56
C ASN A 74 -5.96 19.09 0.78
N GLN A 75 -5.88 19.07 -0.55
CA GLN A 75 -6.80 18.34 -1.41
C GLN A 75 -6.63 16.82 -1.33
N MET A 76 -5.50 16.34 -0.80
CA MET A 76 -5.15 14.92 -0.75
C MET A 76 -5.25 14.32 0.67
N ILE A 77 -5.65 15.10 1.66
CA ILE A 77 -5.70 14.66 3.06
C ILE A 77 -6.55 13.39 3.23
N SER A 78 -7.73 13.33 2.61
CA SER A 78 -8.62 12.18 2.70
C SER A 78 -8.01 10.91 2.09
N ILE A 79 -7.29 11.04 0.96
CA ILE A 79 -6.60 9.91 0.32
C ILE A 79 -5.41 9.46 1.18
N ARG A 80 -4.65 10.39 1.77
CA ARG A 80 -3.57 10.05 2.71
C ARG A 80 -4.09 9.27 3.91
N GLU A 81 -5.20 9.70 4.50
CA GLU A 81 -5.84 9.00 5.61
C GLU A 81 -6.36 7.63 5.21
N LEU A 82 -6.94 7.52 4.01
CA LEU A 82 -7.33 6.24 3.43
C LEU A 82 -6.13 5.29 3.34
N PHE A 83 -5.00 5.73 2.79
CA PHE A 83 -3.80 4.91 2.68
C PHE A 83 -3.26 4.48 4.04
N HIS A 84 -3.27 5.38 5.02
CA HIS A 84 -2.86 5.04 6.37
C HIS A 84 -3.74 3.94 6.99
N ARG A 85 -5.05 4.01 6.84
CA ARG A 85 -5.99 3.00 7.33
C ARG A 85 -5.86 1.68 6.56
N ALA A 86 -5.66 1.76 5.23
CA ALA A 86 -5.53 0.60 4.35
C ALA A 86 -4.27 -0.24 4.59
N ARG A 87 -3.38 0.20 5.47
CA ARG A 87 -2.25 -0.63 5.96
C ARG A 87 -2.69 -1.87 6.73
N LYS A 88 -3.92 -1.86 7.25
CA LYS A 88 -4.56 -3.03 7.88
C LYS A 88 -5.48 -3.79 6.92
N GLY A 89 -5.51 -3.38 5.65
CA GLY A 89 -6.54 -3.76 4.72
C GLY A 89 -7.88 -3.09 5.06
N ILE A 90 -8.55 -2.56 4.04
CA ILE A 90 -9.88 -1.96 4.17
C ILE A 90 -10.82 -2.64 3.20
N VAL A 91 -11.99 -3.06 3.70
CA VAL A 91 -13.14 -3.42 2.87
C VAL A 91 -14.12 -2.26 2.84
N PHE A 92 -14.64 -1.94 1.65
CA PHE A 92 -15.56 -0.84 1.40
C PHE A 92 -17.03 -1.26 1.49
N SER A 93 -17.89 -0.27 1.77
CA SER A 93 -19.33 -0.47 1.81
C SER A 93 -19.90 -0.76 0.43
N ARG A 94 -21.03 -1.48 0.39
CA ARG A 94 -21.76 -1.78 -0.87
C ARG A 94 -22.18 -0.51 -1.62
N GLU A 95 -22.54 0.54 -0.88
CA GLU A 95 -22.93 1.83 -1.47
C GLU A 95 -21.74 2.43 -2.25
N THR A 96 -20.56 2.45 -1.64
CA THR A 96 -19.35 2.97 -2.26
C THR A 96 -18.91 2.08 -3.43
N ILE A 97 -18.98 0.75 -3.29
CA ILE A 97 -18.71 -0.19 -4.39
C ILE A 97 -19.62 0.12 -5.59
N ALA A 98 -20.92 0.24 -5.37
CA ALA A 98 -21.88 0.55 -6.45
C ALA A 98 -21.53 1.87 -7.18
N LYS A 99 -21.02 2.87 -6.45
CA LYS A 99 -20.60 4.17 -6.99
C LYS A 99 -19.35 4.06 -7.85
N VAL A 100 -18.33 3.31 -7.40
CA VAL A 100 -17.04 3.25 -8.09
C VAL A 100 -16.94 2.14 -9.13
N ARG A 101 -17.83 1.13 -9.11
CA ARG A 101 -17.85 0.00 -10.05
C ARG A 101 -17.77 0.42 -11.52
N PRO A 102 -18.54 1.40 -12.01
CA PRO A 102 -18.42 1.84 -13.41
C PRO A 102 -17.02 2.41 -13.73
N LEU A 103 -16.39 3.09 -12.77
CA LEU A 103 -15.06 3.66 -12.92
C LEU A 103 -14.00 2.55 -12.96
N LEU A 104 -14.10 1.53 -12.10
CA LEU A 104 -13.22 0.36 -12.10
C LEU A 104 -13.28 -0.38 -13.44
N LYS A 105 -14.50 -0.64 -13.95
CA LYS A 105 -14.70 -1.31 -15.24
C LYS A 105 -14.16 -0.49 -16.42
N THR A 106 -14.29 0.83 -16.38
CA THR A 106 -13.71 1.69 -17.43
C THR A 106 -12.22 1.87 -17.28
N LEU A 107 -11.65 1.80 -16.07
CA LEU A 107 -10.21 1.84 -15.85
C LEU A 107 -9.54 0.58 -16.40
N SER A 108 -10.12 -0.60 -16.20
CA SER A 108 -9.55 -1.88 -16.69
C SER A 108 -9.47 -1.96 -18.22
N CYS A 109 -10.20 -1.12 -18.93
CA CYS A 109 -10.20 -1.04 -20.40
C CYS A 109 -9.46 0.20 -20.94
N GLU A 110 -8.90 1.04 -20.07
CA GLU A 110 -8.23 2.28 -20.48
C GLU A 110 -6.81 1.99 -20.99
N ASN A 111 -6.48 2.54 -22.15
CA ASN A 111 -5.18 2.37 -22.77
C ASN A 111 -4.26 3.61 -22.61
N ASP A 112 -4.83 4.76 -22.26
CA ASP A 112 -4.07 5.97 -22.03
C ASP A 112 -3.64 6.06 -20.56
N SER A 113 -2.33 6.12 -20.32
CA SER A 113 -1.75 6.14 -18.98
C SER A 113 -2.14 7.39 -18.16
N PHE A 114 -2.32 8.55 -18.82
CA PHE A 114 -2.74 9.76 -18.14
C PHE A 114 -4.20 9.65 -17.68
N TYR A 115 -5.10 9.19 -18.54
CA TYR A 115 -6.51 8.99 -18.17
C TYR A 115 -6.65 7.87 -17.12
N SER A 116 -5.83 6.82 -17.19
CA SER A 116 -5.77 5.78 -16.14
C SER A 116 -5.43 6.38 -14.79
N LEU A 117 -4.42 7.25 -14.72
CA LEU A 117 -4.05 7.94 -13.48
C LEU A 117 -5.18 8.83 -12.96
N ILE A 118 -5.82 9.62 -13.82
CA ILE A 118 -6.94 10.48 -13.41
C ILE A 118 -8.11 9.65 -12.89
N LYS A 119 -8.48 8.56 -13.57
CA LYS A 119 -9.54 7.64 -13.12
C LYS A 119 -9.19 7.01 -11.76
N LEU A 120 -7.94 6.57 -11.58
CA LEU A 120 -7.48 6.03 -10.29
C LEU A 120 -7.60 7.07 -9.18
N LEU A 121 -7.19 8.32 -9.41
CA LEU A 121 -7.33 9.39 -8.42
C LEU A 121 -8.79 9.66 -8.05
N VAL A 122 -9.69 9.65 -9.03
CA VAL A 122 -11.15 9.80 -8.78
C VAL A 122 -11.66 8.63 -7.95
N ILE A 123 -11.29 7.38 -8.29
CA ILE A 123 -11.67 6.20 -7.51
C ILE A 123 -11.17 6.32 -6.07
N LEU A 124 -9.88 6.62 -5.87
CA LEU A 124 -9.29 6.77 -4.53
C LEU A 124 -9.97 7.87 -3.71
N HIS A 125 -10.34 8.98 -4.37
CA HIS A 125 -11.09 10.05 -3.70
C HIS A 125 -12.47 9.56 -3.25
N GLU A 126 -13.24 8.92 -4.12
CA GLU A 126 -14.55 8.38 -3.76
C GLU A 126 -14.47 7.34 -2.63
N LEU A 127 -13.47 6.46 -2.67
CA LEU A 127 -13.19 5.49 -1.62
C LEU A 127 -12.85 6.18 -0.30
N SER A 128 -12.11 7.28 -0.33
CA SER A 128 -11.73 8.03 0.88
C SER A 128 -12.91 8.67 1.62
N LEU A 129 -14.03 8.84 0.95
CA LEU A 129 -15.27 9.41 1.51
C LEU A 129 -16.20 8.35 2.11
N ASP A 130 -15.90 7.06 1.96
CA ASP A 130 -16.73 5.98 2.48
C ASP A 130 -16.77 5.98 4.01
N LYS A 131 -17.96 6.21 4.57
CA LYS A 131 -18.18 6.16 6.03
C LYS A 131 -18.41 4.74 6.55
N GLY A 132 -18.72 3.81 5.67
CA GLY A 132 -18.98 2.41 5.98
C GLY A 132 -17.77 1.51 5.85
N MET A 133 -16.61 2.04 5.44
CA MET A 133 -15.38 1.25 5.30
C MET A 133 -14.93 0.66 6.65
N ARG A 134 -14.45 -0.59 6.62
CA ARG A 134 -14.01 -1.35 7.78
C ARG A 134 -12.57 -1.84 7.61
N GLU A 135 -11.76 -1.68 8.65
CA GLU A 135 -10.42 -2.30 8.72
C GLU A 135 -10.56 -3.82 8.93
N LEU A 136 -9.66 -4.57 8.30
CA LEU A 136 -9.72 -6.03 8.28
C LEU A 136 -8.80 -6.66 9.33
N SER A 137 -7.51 -6.31 9.31
CA SER A 137 -6.55 -6.90 10.23
C SER A 137 -6.53 -6.19 11.57
N THR A 138 -6.34 -6.97 12.64
CA THR A 138 -6.08 -6.40 13.97
C THR A 138 -4.67 -5.83 14.05
N GLY A 139 -4.46 -4.84 14.94
CA GLY A 139 -3.21 -4.08 15.01
C GLY A 139 -1.94 -4.89 15.32
N GLN A 140 -2.02 -6.16 15.74
CA GLN A 140 -0.84 -6.98 16.05
C GLN A 140 0.01 -7.28 14.81
N PHE A 141 -0.60 -7.55 13.66
CA PHE A 141 0.11 -7.71 12.39
C PHE A 141 0.66 -6.37 11.87
N ALA A 142 -0.05 -5.27 12.10
CA ALA A 142 0.41 -3.93 11.72
C ALA A 142 1.59 -3.42 12.58
N ILE A 143 1.70 -3.80 13.86
CA ILE A 143 2.80 -3.36 14.74
C ILE A 143 4.14 -3.96 14.29
N ASN A 144 4.16 -5.21 13.86
CA ASN A 144 5.38 -5.83 13.32
C ASN A 144 5.80 -5.20 11.97
N SER A 145 4.85 -4.65 11.21
CA SER A 145 5.11 -3.93 9.97
C SER A 145 5.57 -2.49 10.20
N VAL A 146 5.02 -1.78 11.20
CA VAL A 146 5.43 -0.40 11.55
C VAL A 146 6.91 -0.32 11.94
N SER A 147 7.41 -1.28 12.72
CA SER A 147 8.83 -1.32 13.07
C SER A 147 9.74 -1.57 11.85
N LYS A 148 9.31 -2.41 10.91
CA LYS A 148 10.03 -2.66 9.65
C LYS A 148 9.91 -1.50 8.66
N GLU A 149 8.78 -0.78 8.63
CA GLU A 149 8.60 0.40 7.77
C GLU A 149 9.45 1.58 8.23
N HIS A 150 9.49 1.91 9.51
CA HIS A 150 10.42 2.93 10.01
C HIS A 150 11.87 2.57 9.69
N THR A 151 12.18 1.29 9.63
CA THR A 151 13.46 0.79 9.20
C THR A 151 13.68 0.99 7.70
N ASN A 152 12.69 0.63 6.87
CA ASN A 152 12.74 0.81 5.42
C ASN A 152 12.70 2.29 5.02
N GLU A 153 11.88 3.13 5.68
CA GLU A 153 11.89 4.57 5.47
C GLU A 153 13.26 5.20 5.76
N LYS A 154 13.92 4.79 6.85
CA LYS A 154 15.28 5.25 7.16
C LYS A 154 16.28 4.80 6.11
N LEU A 155 16.18 3.53 5.67
CA LEU A 155 17.05 2.99 4.64
C LEU A 155 16.85 3.72 3.31
N ASN A 156 15.61 3.93 2.88
CA ASN A 156 15.29 4.66 1.66
C ASN A 156 15.79 6.11 1.71
N LYS A 157 15.60 6.83 2.83
CA LYS A 157 16.16 8.17 3.02
C LYS A 157 17.68 8.20 2.86
N VAL A 158 18.37 7.17 3.36
CA VAL A 158 19.83 7.04 3.22
C VAL A 158 20.21 6.80 1.76
N LEU A 159 19.50 5.90 1.08
CA LEU A 159 19.72 5.58 -0.33
C LEU A 159 19.53 6.81 -1.22
N ASP A 160 18.42 7.52 -1.01
CA ASP A 160 18.11 8.75 -1.75
C ASP A 160 19.19 9.82 -1.53
N TYR A 161 19.60 10.02 -0.28
CA TYR A 161 20.65 10.98 0.06
C TYR A 161 21.97 10.63 -0.62
N VAL A 162 22.40 9.37 -0.56
CA VAL A 162 23.62 8.90 -1.26
C VAL A 162 23.48 9.06 -2.75
N HIS A 163 22.32 8.74 -3.33
CA HIS A 163 22.07 8.87 -4.77
C HIS A 163 22.11 10.34 -5.25
N PHE A 164 21.59 11.28 -4.47
CA PHE A 164 21.61 12.69 -4.84
C PHE A 164 22.95 13.39 -4.58
N HIS A 165 23.79 12.86 -3.67
CA HIS A 165 25.06 13.48 -3.24
C HIS A 165 26.30 12.63 -3.58
N PHE A 166 26.16 11.62 -4.46
CA PHE A 166 27.25 10.70 -4.78
C PHE A 166 28.53 11.39 -5.34
N SER A 167 28.42 12.60 -5.86
CA SER A 167 29.55 13.41 -6.35
C SER A 167 30.20 14.26 -5.25
N GLU A 168 29.70 14.24 -4.03
CA GLU A 168 30.17 15.03 -2.90
C GLU A 168 30.78 14.13 -1.81
N VAL A 169 31.48 14.75 -0.85
CA VAL A 169 31.98 14.00 0.31
C VAL A 169 30.85 13.76 1.30
N ILE A 170 30.31 12.56 1.34
CA ILE A 170 29.27 12.15 2.26
C ILE A 170 29.89 11.78 3.62
N ARG A 171 29.53 12.53 4.68
CA ARG A 171 30.04 12.27 6.02
C ARG A 171 29.07 11.37 6.80
N LEU A 172 29.60 10.36 7.45
CA LEU A 172 28.84 9.43 8.32
C LEU A 172 27.96 10.18 9.34
N ALA A 173 28.51 11.23 9.97
CA ALA A 173 27.80 12.02 10.97
C ALA A 173 26.53 12.69 10.41
N ASP A 174 26.59 13.20 9.18
CA ASP A 174 25.47 13.91 8.55
C ASP A 174 24.32 12.93 8.22
N VAL A 175 24.67 11.77 7.68
CA VAL A 175 23.68 10.72 7.33
C VAL A 175 23.07 10.10 8.59
N ALA A 176 23.87 9.82 9.62
CA ALA A 176 23.36 9.31 10.89
C ALA A 176 22.38 10.30 11.55
N LYS A 177 22.70 11.61 11.54
CA LYS A 177 21.84 12.67 12.05
C LYS A 177 20.54 12.79 11.28
N MET A 178 20.58 12.66 9.97
CA MET A 178 19.39 12.73 9.09
C MET A 178 18.34 11.66 9.45
N VAL A 179 18.77 10.47 9.85
CA VAL A 179 17.88 9.38 10.29
C VAL A 179 17.70 9.29 11.80
N ASN A 180 18.09 10.33 12.54
CA ASN A 180 18.01 10.43 14.00
C ASN A 180 18.70 9.27 14.73
N MET A 181 19.93 8.93 14.32
CA MET A 181 20.75 7.89 14.92
C MET A 181 22.11 8.41 15.35
N SER A 182 22.72 7.77 16.37
CA SER A 182 24.17 7.93 16.60
C SER A 182 24.95 7.23 15.49
N GLU A 183 26.17 7.67 15.19
CA GLU A 183 27.03 7.05 14.17
C GLU A 183 27.21 5.54 14.40
N ALA A 184 27.43 5.12 15.64
CA ALA A 184 27.59 3.72 15.99
C ALA A 184 26.31 2.90 15.74
N SER A 185 25.13 3.47 16.02
CA SER A 185 23.84 2.83 15.76
C SER A 185 23.56 2.77 14.27
N PHE A 186 23.89 3.83 13.53
CA PHE A 186 23.74 3.88 12.09
C PHE A 186 24.65 2.88 11.36
N CYS A 187 25.91 2.72 11.75
CA CYS A 187 26.79 1.71 11.19
C CYS A 187 26.25 0.29 11.36
N ARG A 188 25.72 -0.04 12.56
CA ARG A 188 25.07 -1.33 12.81
C ARG A 188 23.83 -1.51 11.97
N PHE A 189 23.00 -0.47 11.87
CA PHE A 189 21.79 -0.44 11.07
C PHE A 189 22.09 -0.73 9.59
N ILE A 190 23.00 0.00 8.96
CA ILE A 190 23.37 -0.20 7.55
C ILE A 190 23.90 -1.62 7.34
N LYS A 191 24.84 -2.09 8.17
CA LYS A 191 25.40 -3.43 8.06
C LYS A 191 24.34 -4.53 8.17
N GLN A 192 23.36 -4.35 9.05
CA GLN A 192 22.27 -5.32 9.25
C GLN A 192 21.34 -5.39 8.02
N HIS A 193 21.08 -4.27 7.34
CA HIS A 193 20.10 -4.20 6.26
C HIS A 193 20.69 -4.32 4.85
N THR A 194 22.00 -4.00 4.70
CA THR A 194 22.67 -4.06 3.38
C THR A 194 23.75 -5.14 3.31
N SER A 195 24.10 -5.74 4.45
CA SER A 195 25.25 -6.66 4.59
C SER A 195 26.60 -6.01 4.26
N LYS A 196 26.65 -4.69 4.07
CA LYS A 196 27.86 -3.90 3.75
C LYS A 196 28.12 -2.86 4.84
N SER A 197 29.38 -2.43 5.00
CA SER A 197 29.65 -1.24 5.80
C SER A 197 29.20 0.03 5.05
N PHE A 198 29.01 1.14 5.75
CA PHE A 198 28.62 2.41 5.10
C PHE A 198 29.68 2.92 4.12
N ILE A 199 30.94 2.56 4.31
CA ILE A 199 32.04 2.94 3.41
C ILE A 199 32.04 2.08 2.14
N ASP A 200 31.54 0.85 2.22
CA ASP A 200 31.47 -0.11 1.12
C ASP A 200 30.12 -0.06 0.39
N PHE A 201 29.25 0.79 0.86
CA PHE A 201 27.89 0.97 0.36
C PHE A 201 27.82 2.05 -0.71
#